data_85ebe6c48310aa509793f22dcca59db4
#
_entry.id   85ebe6c48310aa509793f22dcca59db4
#
_cell.length_a   1.000
_cell.length_b   1.000
_cell.length_c   1.000
_cell.angle_alpha   90.00
_cell.angle_beta   90.00
_cell.angle_gamma   90.00
#
_symmetry.space_group_name_H-M   'P 1'
#
loop_
_entity.id
_entity.type
_entity.pdbx_description
1 polymer ?
#
loop_
_entity_poly.entity_id
_entity_poly.type
_entity_poly.pdbx_seq_one_letter_code
_entity_poly.pdbx_strand_id
1 'polypeptide(L)'
;MLAVLGLNPDEIRKPKVDETPLKGEIPRVYCNRIVSAKSDALPAAANEIILCADTTVALGRTIMGKPHNVDQARMFLKKLEGRRHRVITSISVKNSQKKWQRDVISIVKMKRLSKQELDGYLTSGEWQDKAGGYGIQGLAGAFIPWISGSYAAIMGLPLPETKHLLETAGLQMWESP
;
A
#
# COMPACT_ATOMS: atom_id res chain seq x y z
N MET A 1 -2.00 -9.15 -7.06
CA MET A 1 -0.61 -8.62 -7.15
C MET A 1 0.42 -9.75 -7.16
N LEU A 2 0.44 -10.67 -6.19
CA LEU A 2 1.38 -11.82 -6.20
C LEU A 2 1.27 -12.69 -7.45
N ALA A 3 0.07 -12.88 -7.99
CA ALA A 3 -0.15 -13.63 -9.23
C ALA A 3 0.65 -13.08 -10.44
N VAL A 4 1.00 -11.78 -10.45
CA VAL A 4 1.87 -11.18 -11.49
C VAL A 4 3.30 -11.75 -11.40
N LEU A 5 3.71 -12.20 -10.21
CA LEU A 5 4.98 -12.91 -9.99
C LEU A 5 4.87 -14.43 -10.17
N GLY A 6 3.72 -14.93 -10.62
CA GLY A 6 3.44 -16.36 -10.72
C GLY A 6 3.18 -17.06 -9.39
N LEU A 7 2.93 -16.27 -8.31
CA LEU A 7 2.76 -16.79 -6.97
C LEU A 7 1.29 -16.72 -6.52
N ASN A 8 0.84 -17.80 -5.90
CA ASN A 8 -0.42 -17.83 -5.16
C ASN A 8 -0.09 -18.11 -3.69
N PRO A 9 -0.64 -17.33 -2.74
CA PRO A 9 -0.44 -17.63 -1.33
C PRO A 9 -1.24 -18.89 -0.94
N ASP A 10 -0.65 -19.74 -0.11
CA ASP A 10 -1.35 -20.89 0.46
C ASP A 10 -2.42 -20.46 1.46
N GLU A 11 -2.15 -19.35 2.17
CA GLU A 11 -3.07 -18.82 3.18
C GLU A 11 -3.02 -17.28 3.23
N ILE A 12 -4.16 -16.65 3.54
CA ILE A 12 -4.27 -15.22 3.80
C ILE A 12 -4.73 -15.02 5.24
N ARG A 13 -3.83 -14.46 6.07
CA ARG A 13 -4.09 -14.14 7.47
C ARG A 13 -4.27 -12.63 7.65
N LYS A 14 -5.20 -12.23 8.52
CA LYS A 14 -5.44 -10.83 8.88
C LYS A 14 -4.99 -10.58 10.33
N PRO A 15 -3.76 -10.12 10.55
CA PRO A 15 -3.31 -9.80 11.91
C PRO A 15 -4.08 -8.60 12.47
N LYS A 16 -4.46 -8.68 13.75
CA LYS A 16 -5.05 -7.56 14.47
C LYS A 16 -3.92 -6.72 15.07
N VAL A 17 -3.71 -5.52 14.54
CA VAL A 17 -2.73 -4.56 15.04
C VAL A 17 -3.37 -3.18 15.16
N ASP A 18 -2.86 -2.36 16.07
CA ASP A 18 -3.27 -0.96 16.18
C ASP A 18 -2.58 -0.15 15.08
N GLU A 19 -3.36 0.32 14.12
CA GLU A 19 -2.92 1.15 13.01
C GLU A 19 -3.06 2.65 13.31
N THR A 20 -3.34 3.06 14.56
CA THR A 20 -3.45 4.48 14.92
C THR A 20 -2.10 5.18 14.78
N PRO A 21 -2.02 6.29 14.01
CA PRO A 21 -0.79 7.08 13.92
C PRO A 21 -0.42 7.68 15.30
N LEU A 22 0.86 7.61 15.66
CA LEU A 22 1.37 8.21 16.87
C LEU A 22 1.48 9.75 16.71
N LYS A 23 1.43 10.47 17.82
CA LYS A 23 1.53 11.93 17.81
C LYS A 23 2.85 12.38 17.14
N GLY A 24 2.74 13.15 16.06
CA GLY A 24 3.90 13.66 15.32
C GLY A 24 4.61 12.64 14.42
N GLU A 25 4.10 11.43 14.30
CA GLU A 25 4.69 10.38 13.49
C GLU A 25 4.72 10.77 12.02
N ILE A 26 5.89 10.63 11.39
CA ILE A 26 6.03 10.92 9.96
C ILE A 26 5.55 9.72 9.11
N PRO A 27 4.96 9.97 7.93
CA PRO A 27 4.28 8.93 7.13
C PRO A 27 5.14 7.70 6.82
N ARG A 28 6.44 7.86 6.54
CA ARG A 28 7.33 6.73 6.25
C ARG A 28 7.58 5.86 7.49
N VAL A 29 7.78 6.49 8.64
CA VAL A 29 7.98 5.77 9.91
C VAL A 29 6.71 5.01 10.27
N TYR A 30 5.55 5.67 10.14
CA TYR A 30 4.24 5.05 10.35
C TYR A 30 4.06 3.80 9.47
N CYS A 31 4.24 3.91 8.15
CA CYS A 31 4.06 2.79 7.23
C CYS A 31 4.99 1.61 7.58
N ASN A 32 6.26 1.91 7.91
CA ASN A 32 7.24 0.90 8.33
C ASN A 32 6.87 0.25 9.67
N ARG A 33 6.37 1.01 10.63
CA ARG A 33 5.92 0.49 11.93
C ARG A 33 4.72 -0.45 11.76
N ILE A 34 3.73 -0.05 10.94
CA ILE A 34 2.53 -0.86 10.72
C ILE A 34 2.87 -2.20 10.07
N VAL A 35 3.68 -2.21 9.01
CA VAL A 35 4.05 -3.46 8.36
C VAL A 35 4.88 -4.36 9.30
N SER A 36 5.76 -3.78 10.12
CA SER A 36 6.52 -4.52 11.13
C SER A 36 5.58 -5.15 12.15
N ALA A 37 4.64 -4.38 12.70
CA ALA A 37 3.67 -4.86 13.67
C ALA A 37 2.80 -6.00 13.10
N LYS A 38 2.33 -5.86 11.84
CA LYS A 38 1.59 -6.93 11.14
C LYS A 38 2.42 -8.21 11.03
N SER A 39 3.69 -8.08 10.67
CA SER A 39 4.60 -9.22 10.55
C SER A 39 4.91 -9.85 11.91
N ASP A 40 5.10 -9.06 12.96
CA ASP A 40 5.43 -9.55 14.30
C ASP A 40 4.24 -10.28 14.96
N ALA A 41 3.01 -9.87 14.65
CA ALA A 41 1.79 -10.51 15.12
C ALA A 41 1.52 -11.90 14.52
N LEU A 42 2.27 -12.32 13.50
CA LEU A 42 2.11 -13.60 12.82
C LEU A 42 3.33 -14.50 13.10
N PRO A 43 3.24 -15.56 13.92
CA PRO A 43 4.33 -16.51 14.07
C PRO A 43 4.57 -17.26 12.75
N ALA A 44 5.84 -17.44 12.36
CA ALA A 44 6.21 -18.24 11.19
C ALA A 44 6.62 -19.66 11.63
N ALA A 45 6.01 -20.69 11.06
CA ALA A 45 6.45 -22.07 11.21
C ALA A 45 7.77 -22.33 10.47
N ALA A 46 8.41 -23.49 10.70
CA ALA A 46 9.75 -23.80 10.17
C ALA A 46 9.85 -23.66 8.63
N ASN A 47 8.79 -24.04 7.90
CA ASN A 47 8.76 -24.04 6.43
C ASN A 47 7.86 -22.93 5.86
N GLU A 48 7.60 -21.88 6.63
CA GLU A 48 6.67 -20.83 6.26
C GLU A 48 7.41 -19.54 5.93
N ILE A 49 7.00 -18.90 4.83
CA ILE A 49 7.43 -17.55 4.48
C ILE A 49 6.21 -16.64 4.54
N ILE A 50 6.27 -15.63 5.38
CA ILE A 50 5.18 -14.66 5.59
C ILE A 50 5.54 -13.35 4.90
N LEU A 51 4.66 -12.90 4.00
CA LEU A 51 4.72 -11.58 3.39
C LEU A 51 3.63 -10.68 3.98
N CYS A 52 4.02 -9.52 4.49
CA CYS A 52 3.12 -8.45 4.87
C CYS A 52 3.41 -7.19 4.04
N ALA A 53 2.36 -6.45 3.69
CA ALA A 53 2.47 -5.16 3.04
C ALA A 53 1.53 -4.14 3.69
N ASP A 54 1.93 -2.89 3.68
CA ASP A 54 1.10 -1.76 4.08
C ASP A 54 1.35 -0.57 3.17
N THR A 55 0.30 0.21 2.88
CA THR A 55 0.37 1.37 1.99
C THR A 55 -0.24 2.58 2.65
N THR A 56 0.52 3.66 2.64
CA THR A 56 0.15 4.94 3.25
C THR A 56 0.19 6.05 2.21
N VAL A 57 -0.91 6.78 2.08
CA VAL A 57 -0.97 8.03 1.29
C VAL A 57 -0.63 9.21 2.20
N ALA A 58 0.22 10.12 1.73
CA ALA A 58 0.66 11.26 2.51
C ALA A 58 0.72 12.56 1.70
N LEU A 59 0.04 13.59 2.21
CA LEU A 59 0.15 14.96 1.71
C LEU A 59 1.01 15.78 2.69
N GLY A 60 2.24 16.11 2.28
CA GLY A 60 3.21 16.69 3.21
C GLY A 60 3.49 15.72 4.37
N ARG A 61 3.20 16.15 5.60
CA ARG A 61 3.32 15.32 6.82
C ARG A 61 1.99 14.66 7.24
N THR A 62 0.90 14.96 6.56
CA THR A 62 -0.42 14.43 6.90
C THR A 62 -0.56 13.02 6.34
N ILE A 63 -0.79 12.05 7.21
CA ILE A 63 -1.17 10.69 6.87
C ILE A 63 -2.65 10.69 6.48
N MET A 64 -2.95 10.11 5.32
CA MET A 64 -4.31 9.97 4.81
C MET A 64 -4.63 8.47 4.76
N GLY A 65 -5.24 7.98 5.84
CA GLY A 65 -5.64 6.59 5.97
C GLY A 65 -6.82 6.23 5.05
N LYS A 66 -7.49 5.13 5.38
CA LYS A 66 -8.74 4.74 4.72
C LYS A 66 -9.87 5.64 5.22
N PRO A 67 -10.66 6.25 4.34
CA PRO A 67 -11.80 7.05 4.79
C PRO A 67 -12.90 6.16 5.37
N HIS A 68 -13.50 6.61 6.46
CA HIS A 68 -14.57 5.87 7.16
C HIS A 68 -15.96 6.08 6.53
N ASN A 69 -16.13 7.15 5.75
CA ASN A 69 -17.38 7.49 5.09
C ASN A 69 -17.11 8.33 3.84
N VAL A 70 -18.19 8.58 3.06
CA VAL A 70 -18.13 9.32 1.80
C VAL A 70 -17.66 10.77 1.99
N ASP A 71 -18.02 11.41 3.10
CA ASP A 71 -17.64 12.81 3.36
C ASP A 71 -16.13 12.90 3.62
N GLN A 72 -15.57 11.96 4.35
CA GLN A 72 -14.13 11.89 4.56
C GLN A 72 -13.39 11.56 3.26
N ALA A 73 -13.93 10.66 2.43
CA ALA A 73 -13.37 10.38 1.10
C ALA A 73 -13.38 11.65 0.23
N ARG A 74 -14.48 12.39 0.21
CA ARG A 74 -14.61 13.68 -0.47
C ARG A 74 -13.56 14.68 0.02
N MET A 75 -13.41 14.80 1.31
CA MET A 75 -12.41 15.69 1.92
C MET A 75 -10.98 15.29 1.51
N PHE A 76 -10.66 14.00 1.47
CA PHE A 76 -9.35 13.52 1.07
C PHE A 76 -9.07 13.85 -0.40
N LEU A 77 -9.99 13.53 -1.31
CA LEU A 77 -9.85 13.80 -2.73
C LEU A 77 -9.70 15.31 -3.01
N LYS A 78 -10.48 16.14 -2.32
CA LYS A 78 -10.36 17.61 -2.38
C LYS A 78 -8.99 18.13 -1.89
N LYS A 79 -8.37 17.47 -0.92
CA LYS A 79 -7.00 17.82 -0.48
C LYS A 79 -5.94 17.39 -1.49
N LEU A 80 -6.16 16.29 -2.20
CA LEU A 80 -5.21 15.69 -3.16
C LEU A 80 -5.30 16.33 -4.54
N GLU A 81 -6.48 16.80 -4.97
CA GLU A 81 -6.70 17.34 -6.30
C GLU A 81 -5.76 18.52 -6.64
N GLY A 82 -5.25 18.53 -7.84
CA GLY A 82 -4.31 19.54 -8.34
C GLY A 82 -2.91 19.46 -7.73
N ARG A 83 -2.61 18.46 -6.89
CA ARG A 83 -1.36 18.39 -6.13
C ARG A 83 -0.58 17.11 -6.39
N ARG A 84 0.69 17.14 -6.00
CA ARG A 84 1.52 15.96 -5.85
C ARG A 84 1.45 15.49 -4.39
N HIS A 85 1.36 14.18 -4.22
CA HIS A 85 1.39 13.54 -2.92
C HIS A 85 2.24 12.26 -2.98
N ARG A 86 2.61 11.73 -1.83
CA ARG A 86 3.41 10.52 -1.74
C ARG A 86 2.51 9.32 -1.45
N VAL A 87 2.85 8.21 -2.08
CA VAL A 87 2.37 6.88 -1.71
C VAL A 87 3.59 6.10 -1.24
N ILE A 88 3.54 5.63 0.00
CA ILE A 88 4.60 4.89 0.65
C ILE A 88 4.08 3.48 0.85
N THR A 89 4.74 2.50 0.27
CA THR A 89 4.43 1.09 0.49
C THR A 89 5.60 0.40 1.14
N SER A 90 5.37 -0.17 2.29
CA SER A 90 6.34 -0.97 3.02
C SER A 90 5.95 -2.44 2.95
N ILE A 91 6.94 -3.30 2.77
CA ILE A 91 6.80 -4.75 2.77
C ILE A 91 7.72 -5.35 3.82
N SER A 92 7.26 -6.42 4.45
CA SER A 92 8.06 -7.28 5.33
C SER A 92 7.91 -8.71 4.87
N VAL A 93 9.04 -9.39 4.71
CA VAL A 93 9.11 -10.84 4.50
C VAL A 93 9.83 -11.44 5.68
N LYS A 94 9.31 -12.53 6.21
CA LYS A 94 10.00 -13.29 7.26
C LYS A 94 9.84 -14.78 7.08
N ASN A 95 10.81 -15.52 7.57
CA ASN A 95 10.74 -16.96 7.86
C ASN A 95 10.87 -17.19 9.38
N SER A 96 11.02 -18.44 9.82
CA SER A 96 11.18 -18.78 11.23
C SER A 96 12.44 -18.20 11.89
N GLN A 97 13.45 -17.78 11.11
CA GLN A 97 14.75 -17.35 11.62
C GLN A 97 14.97 -15.84 11.53
N LYS A 98 14.45 -15.19 10.48
CA LYS A 98 14.79 -13.80 10.17
C LYS A 98 13.63 -13.04 9.52
N LYS A 99 13.64 -11.72 9.71
CA LYS A 99 12.72 -10.76 9.09
C LYS A 99 13.52 -9.74 8.27
N TRP A 100 13.05 -9.47 7.06
CA TRP A 100 13.55 -8.43 6.16
C TRP A 100 12.43 -7.45 5.86
N GLN A 101 12.79 -6.19 5.68
CA GLN A 101 11.83 -5.13 5.39
C GLN A 101 12.39 -4.16 4.36
N ARG A 102 11.51 -3.64 3.49
CA ARG A 102 11.80 -2.57 2.51
C ARG A 102 10.60 -1.66 2.40
N ASP A 103 10.86 -0.40 2.04
CA ASP A 103 9.81 0.53 1.65
C ASP A 103 10.12 1.20 0.33
N VAL A 104 9.09 1.51 -0.43
CA VAL A 104 9.14 2.21 -1.71
C VAL A 104 8.26 3.45 -1.62
N ILE A 105 8.81 4.58 -2.04
CA ILE A 105 8.10 5.85 -2.09
C ILE A 105 7.85 6.20 -3.55
N SER A 106 6.59 6.40 -3.89
CA SER A 106 6.18 6.91 -5.20
C SER A 106 5.47 8.25 -5.05
N ILE A 107 5.58 9.10 -6.07
CA ILE A 107 4.89 10.38 -6.12
C ILE A 107 3.78 10.28 -7.16
N VAL A 108 2.59 10.70 -6.77
CA VAL A 108 1.41 10.72 -7.61
C VAL A 108 0.95 12.16 -7.77
N LYS A 109 0.65 12.58 -9.00
CA LYS A 109 -0.02 13.86 -9.29
C LYS A 109 -1.47 13.58 -9.63
N MET A 110 -2.39 14.15 -8.86
CA MET A 110 -3.81 14.12 -9.17
C MET A 110 -4.19 15.42 -9.90
N LYS A 111 -5.01 15.34 -10.94
CA LYS A 111 -5.55 16.52 -11.61
C LYS A 111 -6.58 17.23 -10.73
N ARG A 112 -6.99 18.43 -11.06
CA ARG A 112 -8.19 19.05 -10.48
C ARG A 112 -9.41 18.27 -10.95
N LEU A 113 -10.33 18.01 -10.04
CA LEU A 113 -11.56 17.27 -10.31
C LEU A 113 -12.73 18.24 -10.50
N SER A 114 -13.52 18.02 -11.53
CA SER A 114 -14.83 18.67 -11.63
C SER A 114 -15.79 18.12 -10.56
N LYS A 115 -16.87 18.84 -10.31
CA LYS A 115 -17.91 18.36 -9.39
C LYS A 115 -18.48 17.02 -9.86
N GLN A 116 -18.73 16.88 -11.17
CA GLN A 116 -19.29 15.66 -11.76
C GLN A 116 -18.33 14.45 -11.58
N GLU A 117 -17.03 14.63 -11.82
CA GLU A 117 -16.04 13.58 -11.62
C GLU A 117 -15.93 13.14 -10.17
N LEU A 118 -15.90 14.10 -9.25
CA LEU A 118 -15.83 13.82 -7.83
C LEU A 118 -17.09 13.08 -7.35
N ASP A 119 -18.26 13.57 -7.71
CA ASP A 119 -19.55 12.96 -7.30
C ASP A 119 -19.72 11.57 -7.92
N GLY A 120 -19.40 11.40 -9.21
CA GLY A 120 -19.44 10.11 -9.90
C GLY A 120 -18.48 9.09 -9.27
N TYR A 121 -17.25 9.49 -8.95
CA TYR A 121 -16.29 8.62 -8.29
C TYR A 121 -16.75 8.22 -6.88
N LEU A 122 -17.27 9.14 -6.09
CA LEU A 122 -17.77 8.82 -4.76
C LEU A 122 -18.96 7.87 -4.79
N THR A 123 -19.84 8.02 -5.79
CA THR A 123 -20.98 7.13 -6.00
C THR A 123 -20.55 5.71 -6.39
N SER A 124 -19.43 5.54 -7.08
CA SER A 124 -18.91 4.21 -7.45
C SER A 124 -18.53 3.33 -6.25
N GLY A 125 -18.25 3.95 -5.10
CA GLY A 125 -17.78 3.23 -3.91
C GLY A 125 -16.31 2.77 -3.96
N GLU A 126 -15.57 3.00 -5.05
CA GLU A 126 -14.17 2.55 -5.19
C GLU A 126 -13.20 3.17 -4.18
N TRP A 127 -13.62 4.23 -3.50
CA TRP A 127 -12.85 4.86 -2.42
C TRP A 127 -12.75 4.00 -1.15
N GLN A 128 -13.67 3.05 -0.96
CA GLN A 128 -13.72 2.19 0.22
C GLN A 128 -12.45 1.35 0.33
N ASP A 129 -11.96 1.19 1.55
CA ASP A 129 -10.74 0.44 1.89
C ASP A 129 -9.45 0.91 1.18
N LYS A 130 -9.44 2.11 0.60
CA LYS A 130 -8.27 2.68 -0.07
C LYS A 130 -7.65 3.80 0.77
N ALA A 131 -6.34 3.71 1.04
CA ALA A 131 -5.59 4.83 1.63
C ALA A 131 -5.73 6.08 0.76
N GLY A 132 -6.02 7.22 1.37
CA GLY A 132 -6.29 8.47 0.65
C GLY A 132 -7.61 8.50 -0.13
N GLY A 133 -8.42 7.44 -0.06
CA GLY A 133 -9.73 7.34 -0.70
C GLY A 133 -9.69 7.10 -2.22
N TYR A 134 -8.60 6.52 -2.77
CA TYR A 134 -8.55 6.21 -4.19
C TYR A 134 -7.67 4.98 -4.51
N GLY A 135 -7.98 4.30 -5.61
CA GLY A 135 -7.17 3.23 -6.18
C GLY A 135 -6.76 3.55 -7.60
N ILE A 136 -5.44 3.63 -7.87
CA ILE A 136 -4.90 4.00 -9.19
C ILE A 136 -5.30 3.02 -10.32
N GLN A 137 -5.57 1.77 -9.96
CA GLN A 137 -5.96 0.71 -10.90
C GLN A 137 -7.44 0.71 -11.28
N GLY A 138 -8.26 1.56 -10.65
CA GLY A 138 -9.68 1.71 -10.94
C GLY A 138 -9.99 3.04 -11.62
N LEU A 139 -11.23 3.52 -11.45
CA LEU A 139 -11.72 4.78 -12.05
C LEU A 139 -10.82 5.98 -11.73
N ALA A 140 -10.21 6.01 -10.53
CA ALA A 140 -9.31 7.08 -10.14
C ALA A 140 -8.03 7.15 -11.00
N GLY A 141 -7.70 6.10 -11.74
CA GLY A 141 -6.61 6.14 -12.74
C GLY A 141 -6.79 7.26 -13.76
N ALA A 142 -8.04 7.58 -14.15
CA ALA A 142 -8.35 8.68 -15.04
C ALA A 142 -8.05 10.08 -14.45
N PHE A 143 -7.83 10.17 -13.15
CA PHE A 143 -7.51 11.42 -12.45
C PHE A 143 -6.00 11.62 -12.23
N ILE A 144 -5.19 10.63 -12.62
CA ILE A 144 -3.75 10.61 -12.34
C ILE A 144 -2.97 10.74 -13.66
N PRO A 145 -2.64 11.98 -14.07
CA PRO A 145 -1.91 12.23 -15.32
C PRO A 145 -0.42 11.92 -15.21
N TRP A 146 0.12 11.70 -14.01
CA TRP A 146 1.56 11.51 -13.83
C TRP A 146 1.91 10.82 -12.51
N ILE A 147 2.89 9.93 -12.59
CA ILE A 147 3.53 9.30 -11.45
C ILE A 147 5.05 9.35 -11.58
N SER A 148 5.77 9.28 -10.46
CA SER A 148 7.20 9.00 -10.39
C SER A 148 7.43 7.92 -9.36
N GLY A 149 8.09 6.84 -9.75
CA GLY A 149 8.30 5.65 -8.95
C GLY A 149 7.55 4.43 -9.48
N SER A 150 7.16 3.52 -8.60
CA SER A 150 6.59 2.22 -8.95
C SER A 150 5.06 2.25 -8.94
N TYR A 151 4.44 1.97 -10.09
CA TYR A 151 2.98 1.76 -10.20
C TYR A 151 2.52 0.60 -9.31
N ALA A 152 3.27 -0.50 -9.30
CA ALA A 152 2.96 -1.66 -8.49
C ALA A 152 3.02 -1.35 -6.97
N ALA A 153 3.99 -0.51 -6.55
CA ALA A 153 4.04 -0.02 -5.17
C ALA A 153 2.82 0.85 -4.83
N ILE A 154 2.39 1.73 -5.74
CA ILE A 154 1.17 2.54 -5.54
C ILE A 154 -0.07 1.65 -5.37
N MET A 155 -0.12 0.53 -6.08
CA MET A 155 -1.19 -0.48 -5.94
C MET A 155 -1.10 -1.28 -4.63
N GLY A 156 0.03 -1.21 -3.91
CA GLY A 156 0.21 -1.84 -2.60
C GLY A 156 1.24 -2.97 -2.52
N LEU A 157 1.94 -3.30 -3.62
CA LEU A 157 2.98 -4.33 -3.60
C LEU A 157 4.11 -4.00 -4.59
N PRO A 158 5.28 -3.52 -4.12
CA PRO A 158 6.44 -3.25 -4.98
C PRO A 158 7.04 -4.59 -5.45
N LEU A 159 6.80 -4.96 -6.72
CA LEU A 159 7.11 -6.29 -7.23
C LEU A 159 8.62 -6.63 -7.22
N PRO A 160 9.55 -5.75 -7.64
CA PRO A 160 10.97 -6.05 -7.60
C PRO A 160 11.49 -6.32 -6.18
N GLU A 161 11.12 -5.47 -5.24
CA GLU A 161 11.53 -5.59 -3.83
C GLU A 161 10.88 -6.81 -3.18
N THR A 162 9.62 -7.10 -3.52
CA THR A 162 8.91 -8.30 -3.04
C THR A 162 9.60 -9.56 -3.52
N LYS A 163 9.89 -9.66 -4.83
CA LYS A 163 10.63 -10.78 -5.41
C LYS A 163 11.96 -10.98 -4.69
N HIS A 164 12.76 -9.93 -4.59
CA HIS A 164 14.08 -9.99 -3.95
C HIS A 164 14.00 -10.48 -2.49
N LEU A 165 13.04 -9.99 -1.70
CA LEU A 165 12.90 -10.41 -0.31
C LEU A 165 12.40 -11.86 -0.18
N LEU A 166 11.49 -12.29 -1.05
CA LEU A 166 11.00 -13.68 -1.05
C LEU A 166 12.13 -14.65 -1.39
N GLU A 167 12.96 -14.36 -2.40
CA GLU A 167 14.15 -15.15 -2.73
C GLU A 167 15.18 -15.16 -1.60
N THR A 168 15.39 -14.00 -0.95
CA THR A 168 16.27 -13.90 0.22
C THR A 168 15.77 -14.75 1.40
N ALA A 169 14.45 -14.89 1.53
CA ALA A 169 13.82 -15.71 2.56
C ALA A 169 13.85 -17.23 2.23
N GLY A 170 14.28 -17.61 1.03
CA GLY A 170 14.44 -18.99 0.59
C GLY A 170 13.37 -19.48 -0.40
N LEU A 171 12.48 -18.60 -0.88
CA LEU A 171 11.50 -18.99 -1.90
C LEU A 171 12.17 -19.09 -3.28
N GLN A 172 12.14 -20.27 -3.91
CA GLN A 172 12.55 -20.42 -5.30
C GLN A 172 11.40 -19.97 -6.21
N MET A 173 11.62 -18.90 -6.97
CA MET A 173 10.55 -18.28 -7.75
C MET A 173 10.54 -18.70 -9.22
N TRP A 174 11.68 -18.96 -9.79
CA TRP A 174 11.79 -19.40 -11.19
C TRP A 174 12.84 -20.51 -11.26
N GLU A 175 12.39 -21.72 -11.52
CA GLU A 175 13.31 -22.82 -11.82
C GLU A 175 13.95 -22.54 -13.17
N SER A 176 15.27 -22.67 -13.24
CA SER A 176 15.96 -22.75 -14.53
C SER A 176 15.53 -24.04 -15.22
N PRO A 177 15.24 -24.02 -16.53
CA PRO A 177 14.88 -25.22 -17.27
C PRO A 177 16.01 -26.27 -17.26
#